data_8adcc9f59d9d3b247a002c01f0dc3a82
#
_entry.id   8adcc9f59d9d3b247a002c01f0dc3a82
#
_cell.length_a   1.000
_cell.length_b   1.000
_cell.length_c   1.000
_cell.angle_alpha   90.00
_cell.angle_beta   90.00
_cell.angle_gamma   90.00
#
_symmetry.space_group_name_H-M   'P 1'
#
loop_
_entity.id
_entity.type
_entity.pdbx_description
1 polymer ?
#
loop_
_entity_poly.entity_id
_entity_poly.type
_entity_poly.pdbx_seq_one_letter_code
_entity_poly.pdbx_strand_id
1 'polypeptide(L)'
;KEIFCKNVSDYLTTNNKSLINDLFFAIHYAFCKTHKIDINKKKCIVAHEHVAWHFPKYKKYFNSKNIIIFRDPKAVLGGGILRMKNSNKSKKINSYQMDTMLLHMFSAYELYKLNRDNIYPLTNESMHKDLRHEMNKLANWMNIDFSETMLKQSFMGINWLGESSYLAKDELHELPPANFYDPTEVKKRWSSVLTKKDIIFIEVIFDQFIRDFKYDLEQKKTLKKILKGYYYFFFNYQFQEKYYLNKFIILLRNILRRLSIILLKEKTINIFTFK
;
A
#
# COMPACT_ATOMS: atom_id res chain seq x y z
N LYS A 1 -28.21 -1.80 14.54
CA LYS A 1 -28.18 -2.54 13.24
C LYS A 1 -29.44 -2.25 12.44
N GLU A 2 -30.64 -2.40 13.00
CA GLU A 2 -31.93 -2.17 12.32
C GLU A 2 -32.07 -0.78 11.74
N ILE A 3 -31.77 0.28 12.54
CA ILE A 3 -31.82 1.67 12.08
C ILE A 3 -30.91 1.89 10.85
N PHE A 4 -29.73 1.31 10.86
CA PHE A 4 -28.80 1.41 9.72
C PHE A 4 -29.37 0.74 8.47
N CYS A 5 -29.83 -0.51 8.58
CA CYS A 5 -30.44 -1.24 7.47
C CYS A 5 -31.67 -0.50 6.90
N LYS A 6 -32.51 0.07 7.78
CA LYS A 6 -33.63 0.91 7.37
C LYS A 6 -33.16 2.13 6.56
N ASN A 7 -32.15 2.87 7.05
CA ASN A 7 -31.62 4.02 6.34
C ASN A 7 -31.02 3.68 4.97
N VAL A 8 -30.41 2.49 4.79
CA VAL A 8 -29.95 2.01 3.47
C VAL A 8 -31.13 1.77 2.56
N SER A 9 -32.15 1.05 3.03
CA SER A 9 -33.38 0.77 2.27
C SER A 9 -34.09 2.04 1.85
N ASP A 10 -34.29 2.97 2.79
CA ASP A 10 -34.92 4.26 2.54
C ASP A 10 -34.19 5.05 1.43
N TYR A 11 -32.85 5.10 1.48
CA TYR A 11 -32.05 5.77 0.46
C TYR A 11 -32.25 5.16 -0.94
N LEU A 12 -32.18 3.84 -1.05
CA LEU A 12 -32.33 3.13 -2.32
C LEU A 12 -33.74 3.29 -2.90
N THR A 13 -34.76 3.19 -2.06
CA THR A 13 -36.17 3.33 -2.47
C THR A 13 -36.48 4.77 -2.92
N THR A 14 -36.06 5.75 -2.11
CA THR A 14 -36.35 7.18 -2.40
C THR A 14 -35.70 7.64 -3.71
N ASN A 15 -34.52 7.13 -4.02
CA ASN A 15 -33.75 7.53 -5.21
C ASN A 15 -34.01 6.65 -6.43
N ASN A 16 -34.86 5.63 -6.32
CA ASN A 16 -35.17 4.64 -7.37
C ASN A 16 -33.90 4.05 -8.03
N LYS A 17 -32.92 3.66 -7.20
CA LYS A 17 -31.59 3.29 -7.60
C LYS A 17 -31.28 1.83 -7.26
N SER A 18 -30.67 1.12 -8.18
CA SER A 18 -30.37 -0.33 -8.05
C SER A 18 -28.95 -0.74 -8.42
N LEU A 19 -28.07 0.20 -8.74
CA LEU A 19 -26.71 -0.08 -9.18
C LEU A 19 -25.73 -0.20 -7.99
N ILE A 20 -24.60 -0.87 -8.20
CA ILE A 20 -23.56 -1.08 -7.17
C ILE A 20 -23.04 0.23 -6.57
N ASN A 21 -22.87 1.26 -7.40
CA ASN A 21 -22.47 2.58 -6.93
C ASN A 21 -23.52 3.21 -6.00
N ASP A 22 -24.80 2.97 -6.26
CA ASP A 22 -25.88 3.48 -5.41
C ASP A 22 -25.87 2.82 -4.04
N LEU A 23 -25.58 1.52 -3.98
CA LEU A 23 -25.39 0.80 -2.71
C LEU A 23 -24.21 1.37 -1.92
N PHE A 24 -23.09 1.68 -2.58
CA PHE A 24 -21.94 2.33 -1.93
C PHE A 24 -22.35 3.65 -1.27
N PHE A 25 -23.04 4.52 -2.01
CA PHE A 25 -23.53 5.80 -1.46
C PHE A 25 -24.60 5.59 -0.37
N ALA A 26 -25.51 4.62 -0.55
CA ALA A 26 -26.52 4.30 0.45
C ALA A 26 -25.93 3.90 1.79
N ILE A 27 -24.86 3.07 1.78
CA ILE A 27 -24.14 2.65 3.00
C ILE A 27 -23.55 3.88 3.72
N HIS A 28 -22.87 4.77 3.00
CA HIS A 28 -22.26 5.96 3.59
C HIS A 28 -23.29 6.97 4.08
N TYR A 29 -24.38 7.14 3.33
CA TYR A 29 -25.51 7.95 3.74
C TYR A 29 -26.15 7.42 5.02
N ALA A 30 -26.45 6.12 5.07
CA ALA A 30 -27.04 5.47 6.23
C ALA A 30 -26.12 5.56 7.47
N PHE A 31 -24.82 5.43 7.27
CA PHE A 31 -23.84 5.64 8.32
C PHE A 31 -23.92 7.07 8.88
N CYS A 32 -23.85 8.07 8.02
CA CYS A 32 -23.93 9.47 8.44
C CYS A 32 -25.25 9.75 9.18
N LYS A 33 -26.38 9.29 8.66
CA LYS A 33 -27.69 9.47 9.28
C LYS A 33 -27.82 8.78 10.63
N THR A 34 -27.30 7.55 10.74
CA THR A 34 -27.32 6.79 12.00
C THR A 34 -26.50 7.47 13.08
N HIS A 35 -25.36 8.08 12.72
CA HIS A 35 -24.48 8.79 13.64
C HIS A 35 -24.73 10.29 13.73
N LYS A 36 -25.84 10.77 13.19
CA LYS A 36 -26.23 12.20 13.19
C LYS A 36 -25.17 13.12 12.57
N ILE A 37 -24.43 12.62 11.60
CA ILE A 37 -23.45 13.38 10.84
C ILE A 37 -24.14 14.13 9.71
N ASP A 38 -23.96 15.44 9.63
CA ASP A 38 -24.51 16.25 8.55
C ASP A 38 -23.79 15.93 7.23
N ILE A 39 -24.45 15.19 6.36
CA ILE A 39 -23.89 14.77 5.07
C ILE A 39 -23.69 15.94 4.12
N ASN A 40 -24.49 17.00 4.22
CA ASN A 40 -24.39 18.16 3.35
C ASN A 40 -23.10 18.96 3.56
N LYS A 41 -22.47 18.80 4.71
CA LYS A 41 -21.16 19.38 5.01
C LYS A 41 -19.97 18.51 4.54
N LYS A 42 -20.22 17.33 3.95
CA LYS A 42 -19.18 16.44 3.48
C LYS A 42 -18.87 16.70 2.01
N LYS A 43 -17.61 16.98 1.69
CA LYS A 43 -17.16 17.24 0.32
C LYS A 43 -16.78 15.95 -0.42
N CYS A 44 -16.39 14.89 0.27
CA CYS A 44 -15.99 13.62 -0.32
C CYS A 44 -16.20 12.43 0.63
N ILE A 45 -16.21 11.24 0.04
CA ILE A 45 -16.13 9.97 0.75
C ILE A 45 -14.72 9.44 0.54
N VAL A 46 -14.04 9.07 1.61
CA VAL A 46 -12.72 8.44 1.57
C VAL A 46 -12.88 6.95 1.81
N ALA A 47 -12.46 6.15 0.84
CA ALA A 47 -12.44 4.70 0.94
C ALA A 47 -11.00 4.18 0.89
N HIS A 48 -10.69 3.17 1.69
CA HIS A 48 -9.39 2.51 1.71
C HIS A 48 -9.42 1.21 0.89
N GLU A 49 -8.48 1.09 -0.04
CA GLU A 49 -8.31 -0.11 -0.85
C GLU A 49 -6.85 -0.60 -0.73
N HIS A 50 -6.71 -1.88 -0.40
CA HIS A 50 -5.39 -2.49 -0.25
C HIS A 50 -4.72 -2.84 -1.59
N VAL A 51 -5.49 -2.86 -2.66
CA VAL A 51 -5.09 -3.46 -3.94
C VAL A 51 -5.17 -2.43 -5.06
N ALA A 52 -4.04 -1.83 -5.41
CA ALA A 52 -3.99 -0.73 -6.38
C ALA A 52 -4.62 -1.08 -7.75
N TRP A 53 -4.52 -2.34 -8.20
CA TRP A 53 -5.12 -2.75 -9.50
C TRP A 53 -6.65 -2.83 -9.52
N HIS A 54 -7.33 -2.57 -8.40
CA HIS A 54 -8.78 -2.36 -8.40
C HIS A 54 -9.19 -0.97 -8.88
N PHE A 55 -8.26 -0.02 -8.94
CA PHE A 55 -8.53 1.34 -9.37
C PHE A 55 -9.30 1.47 -10.70
N PRO A 56 -8.95 0.75 -11.80
CA PRO A 56 -9.72 0.85 -13.04
C PRO A 56 -11.19 0.44 -12.90
N LYS A 57 -11.48 -0.48 -11.96
CA LYS A 57 -12.87 -0.88 -11.65
C LYS A 57 -13.63 0.25 -10.97
N TYR A 58 -13.02 0.92 -9.99
CA TYR A 58 -13.64 2.05 -9.31
C TYR A 58 -13.85 3.24 -10.24
N LYS A 59 -12.87 3.56 -11.09
CA LYS A 59 -12.98 4.64 -12.07
C LYS A 59 -14.18 4.46 -13.02
N LYS A 60 -14.60 3.23 -13.30
CA LYS A 60 -15.77 2.94 -14.11
C LYS A 60 -17.08 3.41 -13.46
N TYR A 61 -17.15 3.38 -12.13
CA TYR A 61 -18.38 3.64 -11.38
C TYR A 61 -18.37 4.98 -10.63
N PHE A 62 -17.19 5.53 -10.36
CA PHE A 62 -17.04 6.73 -9.52
C PHE A 62 -16.12 7.74 -10.19
N ASN A 63 -16.47 9.01 -10.06
CA ASN A 63 -15.52 10.10 -10.30
C ASN A 63 -14.59 10.19 -9.11
N SER A 64 -13.56 9.33 -9.10
CA SER A 64 -12.65 9.19 -7.97
C SER A 64 -11.29 9.79 -8.25
N LYS A 65 -10.75 10.50 -7.26
CA LYS A 65 -9.33 10.83 -7.16
C LYS A 65 -8.65 9.76 -6.31
N ASN A 66 -7.46 9.34 -6.67
CA ASN A 66 -6.79 8.25 -6.01
C ASN A 66 -5.48 8.70 -5.40
N ILE A 67 -5.23 8.30 -4.17
CA ILE A 67 -3.98 8.54 -3.46
C ILE A 67 -3.31 7.19 -3.29
N ILE A 68 -2.07 7.06 -3.78
CA ILE A 68 -1.26 5.87 -3.51
C ILE A 68 -0.14 6.27 -2.58
N ILE A 69 -0.05 5.58 -1.44
CA ILE A 69 1.04 5.78 -0.50
C ILE A 69 2.20 4.86 -0.91
N PHE A 70 3.25 5.49 -1.39
CA PHE A 70 4.51 4.81 -1.71
C PHE A 70 5.48 4.84 -0.53
N ARG A 71 6.42 3.91 -0.55
CA ARG A 71 7.50 3.82 0.42
C ARG A 71 8.73 3.21 -0.23
N ASP A 72 9.93 3.52 0.30
CA ASP A 72 11.16 2.86 -0.15
C ASP A 72 10.96 1.33 -0.23
N PRO A 73 11.18 0.70 -1.39
CA PRO A 73 11.04 -0.74 -1.58
C PRO A 73 11.80 -1.56 -0.53
N LYS A 74 12.96 -1.08 -0.09
CA LYS A 74 13.73 -1.71 0.98
C LYS A 74 12.97 -1.69 2.31
N ALA A 75 12.31 -0.57 2.61
CA ALA A 75 11.53 -0.43 3.84
C ALA A 75 10.24 -1.27 3.81
N VAL A 76 9.58 -1.38 2.65
CA VAL A 76 8.40 -2.24 2.48
C VAL A 76 8.77 -3.71 2.70
N LEU A 77 9.82 -4.19 2.02
CA LEU A 77 10.26 -5.59 2.17
C LEU A 77 10.76 -5.87 3.58
N GLY A 78 11.59 -5.00 4.15
CA GLY A 78 12.10 -5.17 5.52
C GLY A 78 10.97 -5.24 6.55
N GLY A 79 9.98 -4.35 6.45
CA GLY A 79 8.79 -4.36 7.30
C GLY A 79 7.96 -5.64 7.13
N GLY A 80 7.75 -6.09 5.89
CA GLY A 80 7.04 -7.33 5.60
C GLY A 80 7.74 -8.57 6.18
N ILE A 81 9.06 -8.65 6.03
CA ILE A 81 9.87 -9.73 6.62
C ILE A 81 9.74 -9.74 8.15
N LEU A 82 9.87 -8.58 8.78
CA LEU A 82 9.76 -8.45 10.23
C LEU A 82 8.37 -8.86 10.72
N ARG A 83 7.31 -8.37 10.06
CA ARG A 83 5.93 -8.77 10.36
C ARG A 83 5.73 -10.29 10.27
N MET A 84 6.24 -10.91 9.20
CA MET A 84 6.14 -12.37 9.03
C MET A 84 6.91 -13.14 10.11
N LYS A 85 8.10 -12.67 10.51
CA LYS A 85 8.86 -13.26 11.60
C LYS A 85 8.14 -13.16 12.95
N ASN A 86 7.50 -12.03 13.21
CA ASN A 86 6.79 -11.78 14.47
C ASN A 86 5.45 -12.52 14.54
N SER A 87 4.75 -12.66 13.41
CA SER A 87 3.44 -13.32 13.36
C SER A 87 3.52 -14.85 13.29
N ASN A 88 4.63 -15.41 12.80
CA ASN A 88 4.79 -16.85 12.62
C ASN A 88 5.59 -17.47 13.76
N LYS A 89 4.97 -18.40 14.52
CA LYS A 89 5.68 -19.21 15.53
C LYS A 89 6.93 -19.93 14.98
N SER A 90 6.96 -20.23 13.67
CA SER A 90 8.09 -20.87 12.99
C SER A 90 9.21 -19.92 12.58
N LYS A 91 9.05 -18.60 12.74
CA LYS A 91 9.98 -17.55 12.27
C LYS A 91 10.39 -17.69 10.78
N LYS A 92 9.63 -18.44 9.99
CA LYS A 92 9.90 -18.68 8.56
C LYS A 92 9.16 -17.69 7.69
N ILE A 93 9.84 -17.20 6.67
CA ILE A 93 9.28 -16.26 5.71
C ILE A 93 8.69 -17.07 4.55
N ASN A 94 7.46 -16.77 4.18
CA ASN A 94 6.79 -17.42 3.06
C ASN A 94 7.14 -16.71 1.74
N SER A 95 7.72 -17.45 0.78
CA SER A 95 8.10 -16.91 -0.52
C SER A 95 6.90 -16.34 -1.30
N TYR A 96 5.73 -16.97 -1.18
CA TYR A 96 4.51 -16.49 -1.83
C TYR A 96 4.10 -15.10 -1.33
N GLN A 97 4.14 -14.87 -0.01
CA GLN A 97 3.80 -13.57 0.56
C GLN A 97 4.80 -12.48 0.11
N MET A 98 6.08 -12.82 0.00
CA MET A 98 7.09 -11.89 -0.51
C MET A 98 6.87 -11.56 -1.97
N ASP A 99 6.63 -12.56 -2.82
CA ASP A 99 6.34 -12.33 -4.24
C ASP A 99 5.06 -11.52 -4.42
N THR A 100 4.05 -11.73 -3.57
CA THR A 100 2.81 -10.93 -3.56
C THR A 100 3.08 -9.47 -3.18
N MET A 101 3.92 -9.21 -2.18
CA MET A 101 4.31 -7.85 -1.81
C MET A 101 5.03 -7.14 -2.97
N LEU A 102 5.98 -7.83 -3.62
CA LEU A 102 6.67 -7.30 -4.80
C LEU A 102 5.69 -6.98 -5.92
N LEU A 103 4.74 -7.88 -6.19
CA LEU A 103 3.71 -7.69 -7.21
C LEU A 103 2.83 -6.48 -6.90
N HIS A 104 2.40 -6.30 -5.63
CA HIS A 104 1.62 -5.14 -5.21
C HIS A 104 2.37 -3.83 -5.44
N MET A 105 3.66 -3.79 -5.08
CA MET A 105 4.49 -2.61 -5.28
C MET A 105 4.65 -2.27 -6.77
N PHE A 106 4.92 -3.28 -7.61
CA PHE A 106 5.02 -3.10 -9.07
C PHE A 106 3.71 -2.60 -9.65
N SER A 107 2.61 -3.26 -9.32
CA SER A 107 1.29 -2.91 -9.84
C SER A 107 0.88 -1.49 -9.46
N ALA A 108 1.15 -1.09 -8.23
CA ALA A 108 0.88 0.27 -7.77
C ALA A 108 1.70 1.31 -8.53
N TYR A 109 2.97 1.03 -8.76
CA TYR A 109 3.87 1.93 -9.49
C TYR A 109 3.52 2.02 -10.98
N GLU A 110 3.25 0.89 -11.65
CA GLU A 110 2.82 0.88 -13.04
C GLU A 110 1.48 1.61 -13.23
N LEU A 111 0.54 1.36 -12.32
CA LEU A 111 -0.73 2.07 -12.32
C LEU A 111 -0.55 3.60 -12.19
N TYR A 112 0.32 4.03 -11.27
CA TYR A 112 0.67 5.44 -11.12
C TYR A 112 1.26 6.02 -12.41
N LYS A 113 2.23 5.34 -13.04
CA LYS A 113 2.82 5.82 -14.29
C LYS A 113 1.80 6.01 -15.42
N LEU A 114 0.84 5.10 -15.51
CA LEU A 114 -0.21 5.14 -16.52
C LEU A 114 -1.32 6.17 -16.24
N ASN A 115 -1.43 6.65 -15.01
CA ASN A 115 -2.54 7.52 -14.57
C ASN A 115 -2.06 8.70 -13.72
N ARG A 116 -0.93 9.32 -14.06
CA ARG A 116 -0.29 10.39 -13.26
C ARG A 116 -1.24 11.53 -12.90
N ASP A 117 -2.13 11.91 -13.84
CA ASP A 117 -3.05 13.03 -13.64
C ASP A 117 -4.16 12.73 -12.61
N ASN A 118 -4.49 11.46 -12.42
CA ASN A 118 -5.60 11.01 -11.57
C ASN A 118 -5.13 10.32 -10.27
N ILE A 119 -3.82 10.16 -10.08
CA ILE A 119 -3.25 9.51 -8.91
C ILE A 119 -2.23 10.44 -8.26
N TYR A 120 -2.48 10.78 -6.99
CA TYR A 120 -1.51 11.51 -6.17
C TYR A 120 -0.53 10.52 -5.52
N PRO A 121 0.77 10.65 -5.81
CA PRO A 121 1.79 9.82 -5.19
C PRO A 121 2.22 10.44 -3.86
N LEU A 122 1.73 9.93 -2.76
CA LEU A 122 2.16 10.32 -1.43
C LEU A 122 3.26 9.37 -0.95
N THR A 123 4.40 9.87 -0.49
CA THR A 123 5.43 8.99 0.07
C THR A 123 5.40 9.00 1.59
N ASN A 124 5.59 7.81 2.20
CA ASN A 124 5.66 7.70 3.64
C ASN A 124 6.79 8.57 4.22
N GLU A 125 7.91 8.60 3.52
CA GLU A 125 9.10 9.35 3.93
C GLU A 125 8.88 10.86 3.87
N SER A 126 8.14 11.38 2.88
CA SER A 126 7.83 12.81 2.80
C SER A 126 6.87 13.24 3.91
N MET A 127 5.88 12.39 4.24
CA MET A 127 5.00 12.64 5.38
C MET A 127 5.78 12.73 6.70
N HIS A 128 6.76 11.85 6.91
CA HIS A 128 7.60 11.90 8.11
C HIS A 128 8.54 13.09 8.12
N LYS A 129 8.93 13.61 6.95
CA LYS A 129 9.82 14.77 6.83
C LYS A 129 9.09 16.08 7.09
N ASP A 130 7.92 16.26 6.47
CA ASP A 130 7.12 17.49 6.60
C ASP A 130 5.65 17.18 6.28
N LEU A 131 4.93 16.69 7.30
CA LEU A 131 3.53 16.30 7.17
C LEU A 131 2.66 17.48 6.72
N ARG A 132 2.87 18.68 7.29
CA ARG A 132 2.06 19.85 6.98
C ARG A 132 2.18 20.22 5.50
N HIS A 133 3.38 20.27 4.99
CA HIS A 133 3.63 20.58 3.59
C HIS A 133 2.99 19.56 2.65
N GLU A 134 3.13 18.26 2.93
CA GLU A 134 2.53 17.21 2.12
C GLU A 134 0.99 17.21 2.17
N MET A 135 0.40 17.50 3.34
CA MET A 135 -1.06 17.59 3.45
C MET A 135 -1.62 18.84 2.76
N ASN A 136 -0.91 19.96 2.76
CA ASN A 136 -1.28 21.15 1.98
C ASN A 136 -1.27 20.85 0.47
N LYS A 137 -0.23 20.19 -0.03
CA LYS A 137 -0.17 19.77 -1.45
C LYS A 137 -1.32 18.84 -1.81
N LEU A 138 -1.60 17.88 -0.94
CA LEU A 138 -2.68 16.93 -1.14
C LEU A 138 -4.04 17.64 -1.16
N ALA A 139 -4.29 18.56 -0.23
CA ALA A 139 -5.52 19.35 -0.18
C ALA A 139 -5.71 20.17 -1.47
N ASN A 140 -4.67 20.85 -1.92
CA ASN A 140 -4.68 21.60 -3.19
C ASN A 140 -4.99 20.69 -4.39
N TRP A 141 -4.33 19.53 -4.47
CA TRP A 141 -4.59 18.57 -5.55
C TRP A 141 -6.03 18.02 -5.53
N MET A 142 -6.58 17.80 -4.34
CA MET A 142 -7.97 17.39 -4.15
C MET A 142 -8.97 18.53 -4.40
N ASN A 143 -8.51 19.77 -4.48
CA ASN A 143 -9.34 20.98 -4.53
C ASN A 143 -10.26 21.11 -3.32
N ILE A 144 -9.68 20.94 -2.13
CA ILE A 144 -10.32 21.16 -0.83
C ILE A 144 -9.46 22.07 0.03
N ASP A 145 -10.07 22.73 1.01
CA ASP A 145 -9.33 23.54 1.97
C ASP A 145 -8.49 22.65 2.89
N PHE A 146 -7.29 23.09 3.19
CA PHE A 146 -6.48 22.45 4.22
C PHE A 146 -7.15 22.57 5.59
N SER A 147 -7.07 21.52 6.39
CA SER A 147 -7.55 21.50 7.77
C SER A 147 -6.50 20.89 8.70
N GLU A 148 -6.34 21.46 9.88
CA GLU A 148 -5.45 20.94 10.94
C GLU A 148 -5.78 19.49 11.31
N THR A 149 -7.00 19.03 11.07
CA THR A 149 -7.40 17.64 11.29
C THR A 149 -6.68 16.67 10.35
N MET A 150 -6.17 17.14 9.20
CA MET A 150 -5.36 16.32 8.28
C MET A 150 -3.98 15.96 8.85
N LEU A 151 -3.53 16.66 9.88
CA LEU A 151 -2.28 16.38 10.59
C LEU A 151 -2.46 15.38 11.73
N LYS A 152 -3.71 15.01 12.04
CA LYS A 152 -4.03 14.12 13.14
C LYS A 152 -4.39 12.75 12.61
N GLN A 153 -3.70 11.73 13.13
CA GLN A 153 -4.06 10.35 12.85
C GLN A 153 -5.32 9.99 13.62
N SER A 154 -6.41 9.75 12.91
CA SER A 154 -7.69 9.43 13.54
C SER A 154 -8.50 8.42 12.74
N PHE A 155 -9.30 7.65 13.45
CA PHE A 155 -10.36 6.82 12.90
C PHE A 155 -11.69 7.28 13.49
N MET A 156 -12.62 7.73 12.66
CA MET A 156 -13.93 8.27 13.08
C MET A 156 -13.84 9.42 14.08
N GLY A 157 -12.80 10.26 13.99
CA GLY A 157 -12.59 11.37 14.93
C GLY A 157 -11.92 10.99 16.26
N ILE A 158 -11.68 9.70 16.49
CA ILE A 158 -10.93 9.20 17.64
C ILE A 158 -9.46 9.07 17.23
N ASN A 159 -8.52 9.50 18.05
CA ASN A 159 -7.10 9.30 17.78
C ASN A 159 -6.83 7.81 17.60
N TRP A 160 -6.19 7.47 16.47
CA TRP A 160 -5.87 6.08 16.13
C TRP A 160 -4.37 5.91 15.99
N LEU A 161 -3.82 4.94 16.72
CA LEU A 161 -2.39 4.70 16.80
C LEU A 161 -1.86 3.84 15.66
N GLY A 162 -2.75 3.16 14.95
CA GLY A 162 -2.38 2.19 13.92
C GLY A 162 -1.73 0.92 14.49
N GLU A 163 -1.33 0.03 13.60
CA GLU A 163 -0.48 -1.11 13.92
C GLU A 163 0.90 -0.88 13.31
N SER A 164 1.97 -1.01 14.10
CA SER A 164 3.33 -0.98 13.62
C SER A 164 3.97 -2.37 13.68
N SER A 165 4.60 -2.79 12.60
CA SER A 165 5.38 -4.04 12.58
C SER A 165 6.66 -3.96 13.43
N TYR A 166 7.02 -2.77 13.86
CA TYR A 166 8.23 -2.47 14.63
C TYR A 166 7.97 -2.26 16.13
N LEU A 167 6.71 -2.05 16.52
CA LEU A 167 6.32 -1.89 17.93
C LEU A 167 5.86 -3.23 18.50
N ALA A 168 6.15 -3.47 19.78
CA ALA A 168 5.58 -4.59 20.50
C ALA A 168 4.06 -4.38 20.66
N LYS A 169 3.28 -5.48 20.71
CA LYS A 169 1.81 -5.39 20.82
C LYS A 169 1.34 -4.62 22.05
N ASP A 170 2.09 -4.65 23.13
CA ASP A 170 1.74 -4.01 24.38
C ASP A 170 2.03 -2.49 24.39
N GLU A 171 2.81 -1.99 23.41
CA GLU A 171 3.11 -0.55 23.24
C GLU A 171 2.04 0.18 22.40
N LEU A 172 1.07 -0.55 21.85
CA LEU A 172 0.07 -0.01 20.90
C LEU A 172 -1.08 0.76 21.58
N HIS A 173 -1.14 0.77 22.91
CA HIS A 173 -2.23 1.40 23.65
C HIS A 173 -1.95 2.85 24.08
N GLU A 174 -0.72 3.33 23.90
CA GLU A 174 -0.38 4.71 24.16
C GLU A 174 -0.60 5.61 22.95
N LEU A 175 -0.89 6.89 23.20
CA LEU A 175 -0.95 7.91 22.16
C LEU A 175 0.39 7.91 21.39
N PRO A 176 0.38 8.05 20.05
CA PRO A 176 1.63 8.15 19.33
C PRO A 176 2.46 9.26 19.95
N PRO A 177 3.76 9.04 20.17
CA PRO A 177 4.63 10.07 20.71
C PRO A 177 4.53 11.34 19.87
N ALA A 178 4.77 12.49 20.48
CA ALA A 178 4.71 13.79 19.80
C ALA A 178 5.50 13.82 18.48
N ASN A 179 6.51 12.94 18.34
CA ASN A 179 7.37 12.79 17.18
C ASN A 179 7.02 11.57 16.32
N PHE A 180 5.76 11.15 16.26
CA PHE A 180 5.33 10.01 15.46
C PHE A 180 5.77 10.10 13.99
N TYR A 181 5.77 11.30 13.44
CA TYR A 181 6.29 11.62 12.12
C TYR A 181 7.74 12.11 12.20
N ASP A 182 8.64 11.30 12.75
CA ASP A 182 10.07 11.60 12.81
C ASP A 182 10.79 11.01 11.60
N PRO A 183 11.51 11.84 10.80
CA PRO A 183 12.27 11.32 9.65
C PRO A 183 13.38 10.34 10.05
N THR A 184 13.89 10.40 11.27
CA THR A 184 14.90 9.44 11.76
C THR A 184 14.31 8.04 11.91
N GLU A 185 13.05 7.94 12.30
CA GLU A 185 12.31 6.71 12.49
C GLU A 185 12.07 5.93 11.20
N VAL A 186 12.05 6.60 10.03
CA VAL A 186 11.87 5.96 8.73
C VAL A 186 13.17 5.58 8.05
N LYS A 187 14.28 6.23 8.44
CA LYS A 187 15.59 5.99 7.83
C LYS A 187 16.16 4.63 8.24
N LYS A 188 16.35 3.76 7.24
CA LYS A 188 17.17 2.55 7.33
C LYS A 188 16.77 1.49 8.37
N ARG A 189 15.54 1.50 8.93
CA ARG A 189 15.07 0.41 9.79
C ARG A 189 15.20 -0.97 9.12
N TRP A 190 15.11 -1.03 7.81
CA TRP A 190 15.28 -2.21 7.01
C TRP A 190 16.72 -2.77 7.05
N SER A 191 17.72 -1.99 7.41
CA SER A 191 19.12 -2.39 7.39
C SER A 191 19.44 -3.51 8.39
N SER A 192 18.69 -3.61 9.48
CA SER A 192 18.81 -4.71 10.46
C SER A 192 18.13 -6.00 10.02
N VAL A 193 17.29 -5.94 8.95
CA VAL A 193 16.44 -7.06 8.53
C VAL A 193 16.86 -7.61 7.16
N LEU A 194 17.21 -6.72 6.22
CA LEU A 194 17.60 -7.09 4.86
C LEU A 194 19.07 -7.48 4.77
N THR A 195 19.34 -8.55 4.02
CA THR A 195 20.72 -8.92 3.69
C THR A 195 21.25 -8.08 2.52
N LYS A 196 22.57 -8.07 2.32
CA LYS A 196 23.18 -7.43 1.15
C LYS A 196 22.63 -7.96 -0.18
N LYS A 197 22.23 -9.23 -0.25
CA LYS A 197 21.62 -9.84 -1.44
C LYS A 197 20.22 -9.26 -1.69
N ASP A 198 19.43 -9.10 -0.64
CA ASP A 198 18.10 -8.52 -0.73
C ASP A 198 18.17 -7.07 -1.21
N ILE A 199 19.08 -6.28 -0.67
CA ILE A 199 19.29 -4.89 -1.08
C ILE A 199 19.66 -4.82 -2.56
N ILE A 200 20.60 -5.65 -3.03
CA ILE A 200 21.05 -5.65 -4.41
C ILE A 200 19.89 -5.97 -5.36
N PHE A 201 19.09 -7.01 -5.11
CA PHE A 201 17.98 -7.33 -6.01
C PHE A 201 16.89 -6.26 -5.97
N ILE A 202 16.56 -5.73 -4.81
CA ILE A 202 15.56 -4.66 -4.68
C ILE A 202 15.96 -3.44 -5.51
N GLU A 203 17.21 -3.00 -5.36
CA GLU A 203 17.71 -1.83 -6.08
C GLU A 203 17.79 -2.03 -7.59
N VAL A 204 17.99 -3.28 -8.05
CA VAL A 204 17.99 -3.60 -9.48
C VAL A 204 16.57 -3.68 -10.04
N ILE A 205 15.68 -4.38 -9.34
CA ILE A 205 14.33 -4.62 -9.82
C ILE A 205 13.49 -3.34 -9.75
N PHE A 206 13.65 -2.54 -8.71
CA PHE A 206 12.94 -1.26 -8.51
C PHE A 206 13.76 -0.03 -8.91
N ASP A 207 14.80 -0.17 -9.74
CA ASP A 207 15.71 0.91 -10.12
C ASP A 207 14.97 2.19 -10.62
N GLN A 208 13.97 2.04 -11.49
CA GLN A 208 13.21 3.18 -11.99
C GLN A 208 12.36 3.83 -10.89
N PHE A 209 11.69 3.03 -10.08
CA PHE A 209 10.90 3.49 -8.94
C PHE A 209 11.78 4.28 -7.94
N ILE A 210 12.94 3.73 -7.60
CA ILE A 210 13.89 4.35 -6.66
C ILE A 210 14.34 5.71 -7.18
N ARG A 211 14.60 5.83 -8.49
CA ARG A 211 14.97 7.11 -9.12
C ARG A 211 13.83 8.11 -9.17
N ASP A 212 12.63 7.68 -9.57
CA ASP A 212 11.47 8.56 -9.70
C ASP A 212 11.09 9.18 -8.35
N PHE A 213 11.21 8.42 -7.26
CA PHE A 213 10.94 8.90 -5.90
C PHE A 213 12.18 9.37 -5.13
N LYS A 214 13.36 9.41 -5.78
CA LYS A 214 14.63 9.91 -5.21
C LYS A 214 15.06 9.21 -3.92
N TYR A 215 14.84 7.89 -3.86
CA TYR A 215 15.35 7.08 -2.75
C TYR A 215 16.84 6.80 -2.90
N ASP A 216 17.53 6.66 -1.76
CA ASP A 216 18.97 6.41 -1.74
C ASP A 216 19.29 5.00 -2.27
N LEU A 217 20.34 4.93 -3.10
CA LEU A 217 20.97 3.69 -3.51
C LEU A 217 22.18 3.41 -2.60
N GLU A 218 22.28 2.20 -2.06
CA GLU A 218 23.45 1.78 -1.25
C GLU A 218 24.68 1.51 -2.11
N GLN A 219 24.50 1.22 -3.40
CA GLN A 219 25.58 0.92 -4.32
C GLN A 219 25.35 1.54 -5.69
N LYS A 220 26.43 2.01 -6.31
CA LYS A 220 26.39 2.48 -7.70
C LYS A 220 25.91 1.38 -8.66
N LYS A 221 25.18 1.77 -9.68
CA LYS A 221 24.70 0.87 -10.72
C LYS A 221 25.88 0.44 -11.63
N THR A 222 26.15 -0.86 -11.66
CA THR A 222 27.15 -1.48 -12.54
C THR A 222 26.54 -2.69 -13.23
N LEU A 223 27.07 -3.11 -14.38
CA LEU A 223 26.61 -4.32 -15.05
C LEU A 223 26.69 -5.55 -14.13
N LYS A 224 27.77 -5.69 -13.37
CA LYS A 224 27.95 -6.75 -12.37
C LYS A 224 26.84 -6.73 -11.31
N LYS A 225 26.45 -5.55 -10.84
CA LYS A 225 25.35 -5.40 -9.87
C LYS A 225 24.01 -5.81 -10.48
N ILE A 226 23.75 -5.42 -11.73
CA ILE A 226 22.53 -5.77 -12.46
C ILE A 226 22.40 -7.30 -12.59
N LEU A 227 23.44 -7.97 -13.09
CA LEU A 227 23.46 -9.43 -13.22
C LEU A 227 23.26 -10.14 -11.88
N LYS A 228 23.96 -9.67 -10.82
CA LYS A 228 23.78 -10.20 -9.46
C LYS A 228 22.36 -9.95 -8.94
N GLY A 229 21.78 -8.79 -9.20
CA GLY A 229 20.43 -8.45 -8.77
C GLY A 229 19.39 -9.40 -9.35
N TYR A 230 19.43 -9.65 -10.65
CA TYR A 230 18.56 -10.63 -11.30
C TYR A 230 18.83 -12.04 -10.77
N TYR A 231 20.09 -12.45 -10.64
CA TYR A 231 20.43 -13.74 -10.05
C TYR A 231 19.82 -13.90 -8.65
N TYR A 232 19.99 -12.92 -7.77
CA TYR A 232 19.42 -12.98 -6.43
C TYR A 232 17.90 -12.94 -6.43
N PHE A 233 17.29 -12.17 -7.33
CA PHE A 233 15.86 -12.13 -7.49
C PHE A 233 15.27 -13.50 -7.85
N PHE A 234 15.88 -14.22 -8.77
CA PHE A 234 15.39 -15.53 -9.20
C PHE A 234 15.77 -16.65 -8.24
N PHE A 235 16.95 -16.61 -7.63
CA PHE A 235 17.55 -17.74 -6.90
C PHE A 235 17.80 -17.47 -5.42
N ASN A 236 17.29 -16.38 -4.86
CA ASN A 236 17.46 -16.12 -3.44
C ASN A 236 16.49 -16.96 -2.59
N TYR A 237 17.03 -17.97 -1.89
CA TYR A 237 16.31 -18.97 -1.13
C TYR A 237 16.12 -18.64 0.35
N GLN A 238 16.23 -17.42 0.79
CA GLN A 238 15.98 -17.09 2.20
C GLN A 238 14.54 -17.43 2.64
N PHE A 239 13.66 -17.68 1.69
CA PHE A 239 12.25 -17.97 1.90
C PHE A 239 12.01 -19.47 1.79
N GLN A 240 12.13 -20.18 2.92
CA GLN A 240 11.87 -21.62 2.96
C GLN A 240 10.36 -21.87 2.98
N GLU A 241 9.84 -22.50 1.95
CA GLU A 241 8.49 -23.06 1.98
C GLU A 241 8.46 -24.35 2.82
N LYS A 242 7.37 -24.48 3.60
CA LYS A 242 7.16 -25.57 4.54
C LYS A 242 6.73 -26.88 3.88
N TYR A 243 6.59 -26.91 2.55
CA TYR A 243 5.99 -28.04 1.83
C TYR A 243 7.04 -28.99 1.26
N TYR A 244 6.77 -30.31 1.45
CA TYR A 244 7.55 -31.47 0.98
C TYR A 244 7.51 -31.68 -0.55
N LEU A 245 7.06 -30.68 -1.33
CA LEU A 245 7.16 -30.73 -2.77
C LEU A 245 8.64 -30.72 -3.19
N ASN A 246 8.95 -31.47 -4.22
CA ASN A 246 10.27 -31.54 -4.81
C ASN A 246 10.85 -30.13 -4.98
N LYS A 247 12.02 -29.88 -4.39
CA LYS A 247 12.71 -28.56 -4.39
C LYS A 247 12.80 -27.93 -5.79
N PHE A 248 12.88 -28.77 -6.81
CA PHE A 248 12.91 -28.35 -8.21
C PHE A 248 11.59 -27.73 -8.68
N ILE A 249 10.45 -28.34 -8.33
CA ILE A 249 9.11 -27.82 -8.70
C ILE A 249 8.86 -26.49 -8.03
N ILE A 250 9.24 -26.35 -6.76
CA ILE A 250 9.12 -25.08 -6.02
C ILE A 250 9.99 -23.98 -6.67
N LEU A 251 11.21 -24.34 -7.06
CA LEU A 251 12.13 -23.44 -7.77
C LEU A 251 11.52 -22.98 -9.09
N LEU A 252 11.07 -23.90 -9.92
CA LEU A 252 10.48 -23.59 -11.22
C LEU A 252 9.25 -22.70 -11.09
N ARG A 253 8.36 -23.00 -10.15
CA ARG A 253 7.18 -22.19 -9.85
C ARG A 253 7.55 -20.77 -9.42
N ASN A 254 8.56 -20.62 -8.55
CA ASN A 254 9.03 -19.31 -8.11
C ASN A 254 9.69 -18.52 -9.24
N ILE A 255 10.47 -19.17 -10.10
CA ILE A 255 11.05 -18.54 -11.29
C ILE A 255 9.94 -18.07 -12.24
N LEU A 256 8.97 -18.92 -12.56
CA LEU A 256 7.86 -18.55 -13.45
C LEU A 256 7.04 -17.38 -12.88
N ARG A 257 6.74 -17.39 -11.59
CA ARG A 257 6.04 -16.28 -10.93
C ARG A 257 6.84 -14.98 -10.98
N ARG A 258 8.16 -15.03 -10.75
CA ARG A 258 9.04 -13.86 -10.80
C ARG A 258 9.29 -13.38 -12.22
N LEU A 259 9.36 -14.27 -13.19
CA LEU A 259 9.33 -13.90 -14.60
C LEU A 259 8.05 -13.17 -14.95
N SER A 260 6.89 -13.64 -14.50
CA SER A 260 5.64 -12.95 -14.75
C SER A 260 5.63 -11.54 -14.15
N ILE A 261 6.22 -11.33 -12.98
CA ILE A 261 6.36 -9.99 -12.38
C ILE A 261 7.19 -9.07 -13.28
N ILE A 262 8.27 -9.56 -13.88
CA ILE A 262 9.13 -8.75 -14.77
C ILE A 262 8.51 -8.53 -16.15
N LEU A 263 7.95 -9.59 -16.76
CA LEU A 263 7.42 -9.55 -18.12
C LEU A 263 6.05 -8.87 -18.21
N LEU A 264 5.31 -8.85 -17.12
CA LEU A 264 3.96 -8.30 -17.08
C LEU A 264 3.92 -6.80 -16.78
N LYS A 265 5.04 -6.09 -16.94
CA LYS A 265 5.13 -4.64 -16.66
C LYS A 265 3.97 -3.81 -17.23
N GLU A 266 3.45 -4.19 -18.41
CA GLU A 266 2.34 -3.46 -19.05
C GLU A 266 1.04 -4.28 -19.16
N LYS A 267 1.12 -5.61 -19.16
CA LYS A 267 -0.05 -6.50 -19.33
C LYS A 267 -0.67 -6.93 -18.00
N THR A 268 0.05 -6.83 -16.90
CA THR A 268 -0.41 -7.34 -15.58
C THR A 268 -1.67 -6.65 -15.10
N ILE A 269 -1.82 -5.37 -15.39
CA ILE A 269 -3.03 -4.61 -15.04
C ILE A 269 -4.25 -5.21 -15.72
N ASN A 270 -4.13 -5.66 -16.95
CA ASN A 270 -5.25 -6.24 -17.70
C ASN A 270 -5.58 -7.69 -17.29
N ILE A 271 -4.60 -8.49 -16.86
CA ILE A 271 -4.83 -9.90 -16.49
C ILE A 271 -5.51 -10.02 -15.12
N PHE A 272 -5.21 -9.14 -14.16
CA PHE A 272 -5.81 -9.14 -12.83
C PHE A 272 -7.10 -8.33 -12.73
N THR A 273 -7.48 -7.55 -13.76
CA THR A 273 -8.73 -6.79 -13.78
C THR A 273 -9.92 -7.57 -14.36
N PHE A 274 -9.72 -8.80 -14.85
CA PHE A 274 -10.73 -9.56 -15.60
C PHE A 274 -11.17 -10.88 -14.95
N LYS A 275 -11.07 -11.01 -13.61
CA LYS A 275 -11.77 -12.12 -12.93
C LYS A 275 -12.51 -11.64 -11.70
#